data_b723014497b500018edaf9824d0cac55
#
_entry.id   b723014497b500018edaf9824d0cac55
#
_cell.length_a   1.000
_cell.length_b   1.000
_cell.length_c   1.000
_cell.angle_alpha   90.00
_cell.angle_beta   90.00
_cell.angle_gamma   90.00
#
_symmetry.space_group_name_H-M   'P 1'
#
loop_
_entity.id
_entity.type
_entity.pdbx_description
1 polymer ?
#
loop_
_entity_poly.entity_id
_entity_poly.type
_entity_poly.pdbx_seq_one_letter_code
_entity_poly.pdbx_strand_id
1 'polypeptide(L)'
;MGVWTEVKTPIPVEDSLALNVLNETLLYLGYRYEVGLPWKRSPSLLPSNRQAALKLFYFLDRRLLKDKANVKSYSKIMNEYAALGFASKMAAEEVNEINNAYYIPHHSVFSSQKLRVLFNASSLLQNEF
;
A
#
# COMPACT_ATOMS: atom_id res chain seq x y z
N MET A 1 -14.04 -2.83 -49.32
CA MET A 1 -13.02 -3.07 -48.28
C MET A 1 -12.87 -1.79 -47.45
N GLY A 2 -13.47 -1.72 -46.28
CA GLY A 2 -13.36 -0.57 -45.40
C GLY A 2 -12.03 -0.62 -44.66
N VAL A 3 -11.17 0.35 -44.91
CA VAL A 3 -9.97 0.60 -44.11
C VAL A 3 -10.40 1.23 -42.82
N TRP A 4 -10.38 0.48 -41.73
CA TRP A 4 -10.55 1.02 -40.37
C TRP A 4 -9.28 1.78 -40.02
N THR A 5 -9.28 3.08 -40.23
CA THR A 5 -8.26 3.96 -39.65
C THR A 5 -8.51 4.02 -38.14
N GLU A 6 -7.68 3.35 -37.35
CA GLU A 6 -7.62 3.56 -35.90
C GLU A 6 -7.34 5.04 -35.65
N VAL A 7 -8.37 5.77 -35.22
CA VAL A 7 -8.19 7.11 -34.67
C VAL A 7 -7.51 6.90 -33.31
N LYS A 8 -6.18 7.01 -33.30
CA LYS A 8 -5.42 7.05 -32.04
C LYS A 8 -5.85 8.29 -31.29
N THR A 9 -6.75 8.11 -30.33
CA THR A 9 -7.07 9.17 -29.35
C THR A 9 -5.75 9.55 -28.65
N PRO A 10 -5.43 10.84 -28.54
CA PRO A 10 -4.20 11.27 -27.86
C PRO A 10 -4.23 10.76 -26.41
N ILE A 11 -3.12 10.16 -26.01
CA ILE A 11 -2.95 9.67 -24.63
C ILE A 11 -3.02 10.89 -23.68
N PRO A 12 -3.84 10.87 -22.64
CA PRO A 12 -3.87 11.92 -21.63
C PRO A 12 -2.48 12.21 -21.06
N VAL A 13 -2.21 13.46 -20.71
CA VAL A 13 -0.89 13.86 -20.18
C VAL A 13 -0.50 13.07 -18.94
N GLU A 14 -1.47 12.80 -18.05
CA GLU A 14 -1.25 12.00 -16.84
C GLU A 14 -0.83 10.57 -17.17
N ASP A 15 -1.44 9.95 -18.19
CA ASP A 15 -1.09 8.60 -18.64
C ASP A 15 0.30 8.58 -19.29
N SER A 16 0.64 9.63 -20.05
CA SER A 16 1.97 9.77 -20.62
C SER A 16 3.06 9.87 -19.56
N LEU A 17 2.82 10.62 -18.49
CA LEU A 17 3.73 10.72 -17.34
C LEU A 17 3.87 9.37 -16.61
N ALA A 18 2.78 8.65 -16.41
CA ALA A 18 2.82 7.32 -15.80
C ALA A 18 3.60 6.32 -16.65
N LEU A 19 3.44 6.35 -17.98
CA LEU A 19 4.19 5.52 -18.92
C LEU A 19 5.69 5.87 -18.91
N ASN A 20 6.05 7.14 -18.79
CA ASN A 20 7.45 7.55 -18.68
C ASN A 20 8.08 7.00 -17.39
N VAL A 21 7.39 7.13 -16.24
CA VAL A 21 7.87 6.53 -14.98
C VAL A 21 8.03 5.03 -15.10
N LEU A 22 7.08 4.33 -15.75
CA LEU A 22 7.18 2.91 -16.01
C LEU A 22 8.44 2.58 -16.82
N ASN A 23 8.65 3.26 -17.94
CA ASN A 23 9.78 3.00 -18.84
C ASN A 23 11.15 3.30 -18.19
N GLU A 24 11.22 4.35 -17.37
CA GLU A 24 12.47 4.76 -16.71
C GLU A 24 12.82 3.90 -15.50
N THR A 25 11.81 3.34 -14.82
CA THR A 25 12.00 2.64 -13.55
C THR A 25 11.77 1.13 -13.63
N LEU A 26 11.32 0.60 -14.79
CA LEU A 26 11.08 -0.83 -14.96
C LEU A 26 12.40 -1.60 -14.91
N LEU A 27 12.55 -2.46 -13.92
CA LEU A 27 13.71 -3.31 -13.72
C LEU A 27 13.28 -4.77 -13.64
N TYR A 28 13.95 -5.62 -14.41
CA TYR A 28 13.75 -7.08 -14.33
C TYR A 28 14.83 -7.72 -13.48
N LEU A 29 14.46 -8.35 -12.38
CA LEU A 29 15.37 -8.98 -11.42
C LEU A 29 15.59 -10.50 -11.69
N GLY A 30 15.25 -10.98 -12.89
CA GLY A 30 15.38 -12.39 -13.25
C GLY A 30 14.15 -13.25 -12.92
N TYR A 31 13.37 -12.92 -11.92
CA TYR A 31 12.17 -13.63 -11.48
C TYR A 31 10.95 -12.74 -11.22
N ARG A 32 11.15 -11.43 -11.15
CA ARG A 32 10.08 -10.42 -10.98
C ARG A 32 10.48 -9.11 -11.63
N TYR A 33 9.48 -8.29 -11.89
CA TYR A 33 9.66 -6.89 -12.29
C TYR A 33 9.51 -5.98 -11.07
N GLU A 34 10.34 -4.96 -11.00
CA GLU A 34 10.17 -3.80 -10.11
C GLU A 34 9.87 -2.57 -10.95
N VAL A 35 9.01 -1.70 -10.44
CA VAL A 35 8.63 -0.46 -11.10
C VAL A 35 8.37 0.63 -10.06
N GLY A 36 8.79 1.85 -10.37
CA GLY A 36 8.52 3.01 -9.53
C GLY A 36 7.05 3.38 -9.54
N LEU A 37 6.54 3.84 -8.40
CA LEU A 37 5.16 4.33 -8.30
C LEU A 37 5.03 5.69 -9.01
N PRO A 38 4.05 5.87 -9.90
CA PRO A 38 3.79 7.16 -10.52
C PRO A 38 3.10 8.10 -9.53
N TRP A 39 3.85 9.02 -8.96
CA TRP A 39 3.32 10.01 -8.03
C TRP A 39 2.71 11.18 -8.78
N LYS A 40 1.48 11.58 -8.43
CA LYS A 40 0.84 12.81 -8.95
C LYS A 40 1.53 14.08 -8.44
N ARG A 41 2.10 14.02 -7.23
CA ARG A 41 2.84 15.12 -6.60
C ARG A 41 4.07 14.55 -5.89
N SER A 42 5.03 15.40 -5.56
CA SER A 42 6.20 14.95 -4.80
C SER A 42 5.80 14.23 -3.51
N PRO A 43 6.37 13.04 -3.21
CA PRO A 43 6.13 12.33 -1.95
C PRO A 43 6.44 13.17 -0.70
N SER A 44 7.35 14.15 -0.80
CA SER A 44 7.68 15.06 0.30
C SER A 44 6.53 15.97 0.74
N LEU A 45 5.50 16.10 -0.10
CA LEU A 45 4.29 16.87 0.20
C LEU A 45 3.18 16.04 0.86
N LEU A 46 3.41 14.74 1.07
CA LEU A 46 2.42 13.89 1.74
C LEU A 46 2.28 14.32 3.21
N PRO A 47 1.06 14.67 3.64
CA PRO A 47 0.82 14.96 5.05
C PRO A 47 0.93 13.67 5.87
N SER A 48 1.41 13.79 7.11
CA SER A 48 1.48 12.64 8.01
C SER A 48 0.07 12.21 8.43
N ASN A 49 -0.26 10.96 8.14
CA ASN A 49 -1.52 10.34 8.60
C ASN A 49 -1.34 9.46 9.85
N ARG A 50 -0.22 9.59 10.58
CA ARG A 50 0.16 8.72 11.69
C ARG A 50 -0.94 8.58 12.74
N GLN A 51 -1.55 9.68 13.16
CA GLN A 51 -2.59 9.65 14.21
C GLN A 51 -3.84 8.91 13.75
N ALA A 52 -4.28 9.11 12.50
CA ALA A 52 -5.42 8.43 11.93
C ALA A 52 -5.15 6.91 11.80
N ALA A 53 -3.99 6.55 11.27
CA ALA A 53 -3.57 5.16 11.15
C ALA A 53 -3.47 4.47 12.52
N LEU A 54 -2.94 5.14 13.54
CA LEU A 54 -2.82 4.63 14.89
C LEU A 54 -4.19 4.37 15.54
N LYS A 55 -5.18 5.25 15.33
CA LYS A 55 -6.56 5.01 15.79
C LYS A 55 -7.14 3.73 15.16
N LEU A 56 -6.96 3.55 13.85
CA LEU A 56 -7.43 2.36 13.16
C LEU A 56 -6.72 1.09 13.63
N PHE A 57 -5.42 1.18 13.94
CA PHE A 57 -4.67 0.09 14.53
C PHE A 57 -5.22 -0.32 15.90
N TYR A 58 -5.54 0.62 16.78
CA TYR A 58 -6.15 0.31 18.08
C TYR A 58 -7.54 -0.33 17.95
N PHE A 59 -8.34 0.06 16.95
CA PHE A 59 -9.59 -0.62 16.67
C PHE A 59 -9.38 -2.06 16.22
N LEU A 60 -8.40 -2.29 15.35
CA LEU A 60 -8.03 -3.63 14.92
C LEU A 60 -7.57 -4.48 16.10
N ASP A 61 -6.66 -3.97 16.93
CA ASP A 61 -6.12 -4.65 18.10
C ASP A 61 -7.23 -5.09 19.05
N ARG A 62 -8.13 -4.17 19.44
CA ARG A 62 -9.30 -4.50 20.29
C ARG A 62 -10.20 -5.58 19.68
N ARG A 63 -10.34 -5.60 18.36
CA ARG A 63 -11.15 -6.61 17.66
C ARG A 63 -10.47 -7.95 17.64
N LEU A 64 -9.16 -7.99 17.42
CA LEU A 64 -8.38 -9.23 17.42
C LEU A 64 -8.30 -9.85 18.81
N LEU A 65 -8.14 -9.04 19.86
CA LEU A 65 -8.05 -9.52 21.24
C LEU A 65 -9.31 -10.22 21.75
N LYS A 66 -10.47 -10.07 21.09
CA LYS A 66 -11.70 -10.81 21.43
C LYS A 66 -11.62 -12.29 21.15
N ASP A 67 -10.72 -12.71 20.25
CA ASP A 67 -10.55 -14.11 19.88
C ASP A 67 -9.06 -14.44 19.69
N LYS A 68 -8.52 -15.27 20.58
CA LYS A 68 -7.10 -15.68 20.55
C LYS A 68 -6.72 -16.43 19.26
N ALA A 69 -7.66 -17.15 18.63
CA ALA A 69 -7.39 -17.82 17.36
C ALA A 69 -7.15 -16.81 16.25
N ASN A 70 -7.90 -15.71 16.26
CA ASN A 70 -7.73 -14.60 15.32
C ASN A 70 -6.38 -13.89 15.49
N VAL A 71 -5.97 -13.65 16.73
CA VAL A 71 -4.63 -13.08 17.03
C VAL A 71 -3.54 -13.96 16.44
N LYS A 72 -3.60 -15.27 16.69
CA LYS A 72 -2.60 -16.22 16.19
C LYS A 72 -2.55 -16.25 14.66
N SER A 73 -3.71 -16.32 14.01
CA SER A 73 -3.81 -16.34 12.55
C SER A 73 -3.30 -15.05 11.91
N TYR A 74 -3.64 -13.91 12.52
CA TYR A 74 -3.19 -12.61 12.07
C TYR A 74 -1.66 -12.46 12.21
N SER A 75 -1.10 -12.79 13.38
CA SER A 75 0.34 -12.74 13.62
C SER A 75 1.11 -13.66 12.68
N LYS A 76 0.56 -14.82 12.36
CA LYS A 76 1.16 -15.75 11.39
C LYS A 76 1.30 -15.09 10.02
N ILE A 77 0.24 -14.47 9.50
CA ILE A 77 0.24 -13.79 8.20
C ILE A 77 1.26 -12.64 8.18
N MET A 78 1.30 -11.82 9.24
CA MET A 78 2.25 -10.71 9.32
C MET A 78 3.71 -11.19 9.36
N ASN A 79 3.96 -12.28 10.06
CA ASN A 79 5.30 -12.90 10.09
C ASN A 79 5.67 -13.53 8.74
N GLU A 80 4.72 -14.12 8.03
CA GLU A 80 4.93 -14.62 6.66
C GLU A 80 5.31 -13.49 5.69
N TYR A 81 4.66 -12.31 5.78
CA TYR A 81 5.04 -11.15 4.98
C TYR A 81 6.47 -10.68 5.25
N ALA A 82 6.90 -10.71 6.52
CA ALA A 82 8.27 -10.38 6.87
C ALA A 82 9.26 -11.45 6.36
N ALA A 83 8.93 -12.73 6.49
CA ALA A 83 9.78 -13.83 6.03
C ALA A 83 9.94 -13.86 4.50
N LEU A 84 8.90 -13.45 3.75
CA LEU A 84 8.91 -13.37 2.30
C LEU A 84 9.54 -12.05 1.77
N GLY A 85 9.96 -11.15 2.66
CA GLY A 85 10.56 -9.87 2.28
C GLY A 85 9.56 -8.84 1.73
N PHE A 86 8.24 -9.04 1.92
CA PHE A 86 7.22 -8.06 1.53
C PHE A 86 7.12 -6.90 2.51
N ALA A 87 7.60 -7.10 3.74
CA ALA A 87 7.66 -6.09 4.79
C ALA A 87 8.88 -6.33 5.67
N SER A 88 9.40 -5.28 6.29
CA SER A 88 10.45 -5.37 7.31
C SER A 88 9.96 -4.78 8.63
N LYS A 89 10.44 -5.34 9.73
CA LYS A 89 10.22 -4.74 11.05
C LYS A 89 11.20 -3.59 11.23
N MET A 90 10.69 -2.44 11.64
CA MET A 90 11.49 -1.29 12.00
C MET A 90 11.63 -1.18 13.52
N ALA A 91 12.78 -0.74 13.99
CA ALA A 91 12.95 -0.40 15.40
C ALA A 91 12.14 0.87 15.75
N ALA A 92 11.74 1.01 17.01
CA ALA A 92 10.93 2.16 17.44
C ALA A 92 11.67 3.49 17.25
N GLU A 93 12.99 3.47 17.39
CA GLU A 93 13.88 4.61 17.20
C GLU A 93 13.86 5.07 15.73
N GLU A 94 13.97 4.13 14.79
CA GLU A 94 13.94 4.40 13.34
C GLU A 94 12.61 5.03 12.89
N VAL A 95 11.49 4.60 13.49
CA VAL A 95 10.16 5.14 13.15
C VAL A 95 10.05 6.64 13.47
N ASN A 96 10.73 7.10 14.52
CA ASN A 96 10.70 8.51 14.93
C ASN A 96 11.58 9.40 14.03
N GLU A 97 12.54 8.84 13.33
CA GLU A 97 13.45 9.57 12.43
C GLU A 97 12.88 9.73 11.02
N ILE A 98 11.83 8.99 10.66
CA ILE A 98 11.23 9.09 9.32
C ILE A 98 10.33 10.33 9.24
N ASN A 99 10.85 11.35 8.60
CA ASN A 99 10.14 12.60 8.32
C ASN A 99 9.19 12.35 7.20
N ASN A 100 8.48 12.02 6.61
CA ASN A 100 7.60 11.82 5.43
C ASN A 100 7.15 10.35 5.24
N ALA A 101 6.74 9.69 6.33
CA ALA A 101 6.12 8.38 6.23
C ALA A 101 4.60 8.50 6.07
N TYR A 102 4.06 7.78 5.09
CA TYR A 102 2.63 7.52 4.99
C TYR A 102 2.32 6.15 5.57
N TYR A 103 1.46 6.12 6.60
CA TYR A 103 1.09 4.89 7.29
C TYR A 103 -0.12 4.26 6.61
N ILE A 104 0.02 3.05 6.09
CA ILE A 104 -1.07 2.32 5.44
C ILE A 104 -1.82 1.53 6.51
N PRO A 105 -3.04 1.94 6.90
CA PRO A 105 -3.83 1.16 7.85
C PRO A 105 -4.21 -0.17 7.23
N HIS A 106 -4.34 -1.17 8.06
CA HIS A 106 -4.75 -2.49 7.61
C HIS A 106 -5.81 -3.07 8.54
N HIS A 107 -6.59 -4.01 8.04
CA HIS A 107 -7.62 -4.69 8.79
C HIS A 107 -7.75 -6.15 8.37
N SER A 108 -8.28 -6.95 9.28
CA SER A 108 -8.55 -8.36 9.04
C SER A 108 -9.96 -8.56 8.48
N VAL A 109 -10.08 -9.37 7.44
CA VAL A 109 -11.34 -9.84 6.89
C VAL A 109 -11.40 -11.36 7.00
N PHE A 110 -12.51 -11.86 7.54
CA PHE A 110 -12.78 -13.28 7.61
C PHE A 110 -13.64 -13.68 6.42
N SER A 111 -13.18 -14.60 5.61
CA SER A 111 -13.93 -15.19 4.51
C SER A 111 -13.96 -16.71 4.70
N SER A 112 -15.17 -17.25 4.85
CA SER A 112 -15.56 -18.68 4.93
C SER A 112 -14.66 -19.67 5.66
N GLN A 113 -13.39 -19.47 5.85
CA GLN A 113 -12.43 -20.26 6.66
C GLN A 113 -11.02 -19.65 6.68
N LYS A 114 -10.81 -18.49 6.03
CA LYS A 114 -9.49 -17.89 5.91
C LYS A 114 -9.49 -16.42 6.34
N LEU A 115 -8.58 -16.09 7.24
CA LEU A 115 -8.28 -14.70 7.57
C LEU A 115 -7.43 -14.09 6.45
N ARG A 116 -7.79 -12.89 6.02
CA ARG A 116 -7.01 -12.07 5.09
C ARG A 116 -6.69 -10.73 5.74
N VAL A 117 -5.50 -10.23 5.49
CA VAL A 117 -5.10 -8.87 5.88
C VAL A 117 -5.22 -7.99 4.65
N LEU A 118 -6.02 -6.92 4.74
CA LEU A 118 -6.20 -5.94 3.69
C LEU A 118 -5.54 -4.62 4.10
N PHE A 119 -4.73 -4.06 3.22
CA PHE A 119 -4.07 -2.77 3.39
C PHE A 119 -4.89 -1.69 2.67
N ASN A 120 -5.25 -0.64 3.40
CA ASN A 120 -6.04 0.48 2.87
C ASN A 120 -5.13 1.65 2.50
N ALA A 121 -4.60 1.64 1.29
CA ALA A 121 -3.76 2.72 0.78
C ALA A 121 -4.56 4.00 0.43
N SER A 122 -5.88 3.90 0.27
CA SER A 122 -6.77 5.03 -0.01
C SER A 122 -7.40 5.64 1.24
N SER A 123 -6.89 5.32 2.43
CA SER A 123 -7.36 5.92 3.68
C SER A 123 -7.12 7.42 3.67
N LEU A 124 -8.21 8.19 3.57
CA LEU A 124 -8.15 9.65 3.58
C LEU A 124 -7.77 10.18 4.97
N LEU A 125 -7.05 11.29 4.98
CA LEU A 125 -6.89 12.11 6.17
C LEU A 125 -8.25 12.70 6.56
N GLN A 126 -8.66 12.60 7.81
CA GLN A 126 -9.96 13.08 8.31
C GLN A 126 -10.18 14.59 8.20
N ASN A 127 -9.29 15.36 7.61
CA ASN A 127 -9.33 16.83 7.58
C ASN A 127 -9.42 17.43 6.16
N GLU A 128 -9.74 16.65 5.14
CA GLU A 128 -10.01 17.17 3.80
C GLU A 128 -11.51 16.99 3.47
N PHE A 129 -12.35 17.71 4.19
CA PHE A 129 -13.71 18.07 3.79
C PHE A 129 -13.88 19.57 3.95
#